data_7ef6d24cd80a2fce46463af524be9630
#
_entry.id   7ef6d24cd80a2fce46463af524be9630
#
_cell.length_a   1.000
_cell.length_b   1.000
_cell.length_c   1.000
_cell.angle_alpha   90.00
_cell.angle_beta   90.00
_cell.angle_gamma   90.00
#
_symmetry.space_group_name_H-M   'P 1'
#
loop_
_entity.id
_entity.type
_entity.pdbx_description
1 polymer ?
#
loop_
_entity_poly.entity_id
_entity_poly.type
_entity_poly.pdbx_seq_one_letter_code
_entity_poly.pdbx_strand_id
1 'polypeptide(L)'
;MKALRTAIIGCGHFARKHAARLAALEEISLVGFCDAVLESACAFNQEYAQGQGKVFPDYEQLFDGLELDLAYICLPPFAHANEVELACQHGVNLLIEKPIALEMDLARSMERQVRDSGIKCQVGFQFRFGKAALWLKRYLQQPQAQARGFMSGRYACNSLHSWWWRDKTKSGGQLVEQVIHILDLTRYFLGEPVKVFSMQENLFHRENEEYTVEDASATVIRFASGSLATISATNGAIPNRWDYDWRFFTGDLTADFSDANHAVFHNTAAPDLPATAIEAEDDLYLAETLDLVAAIRENRDPAVPIEEGVRSLSLALAASQAAEQDAPVSLEPPVDIFSSQEIG
;
A
#
# COMPACT_ATOMS: atom_id res chain seq x y z
N MET A 1 7.11 26.33 -11.65
CA MET A 1 5.68 25.93 -11.85
C MET A 1 4.90 26.34 -10.61
N LYS A 2 3.57 26.52 -10.68
CA LYS A 2 2.76 26.83 -9.48
C LYS A 2 2.79 25.62 -8.54
N ALA A 3 2.92 25.85 -7.23
CA ALA A 3 2.82 24.81 -6.22
C ALA A 3 1.40 24.19 -6.21
N LEU A 4 1.29 22.88 -5.97
CA LEU A 4 0.02 22.18 -5.83
C LEU A 4 -0.58 22.51 -4.46
N ARG A 5 -1.80 23.04 -4.44
CA ARG A 5 -2.56 23.30 -3.21
C ARG A 5 -2.99 21.96 -2.64
N THR A 6 -2.41 21.58 -1.51
CA THR A 6 -2.52 20.23 -0.97
C THR A 6 -3.20 20.25 0.39
N ALA A 7 -4.10 19.32 0.62
CA ALA A 7 -4.71 19.08 1.92
C ALA A 7 -4.36 17.69 2.48
N ILE A 8 -4.42 17.55 3.82
CA ILE A 8 -4.27 16.28 4.52
C ILE A 8 -5.58 15.97 5.24
N ILE A 9 -6.14 14.79 4.96
CA ILE A 9 -7.36 14.24 5.57
C ILE A 9 -6.96 13.07 6.46
N GLY A 10 -7.20 13.18 7.76
CA GLY A 10 -6.66 12.29 8.78
C GLY A 10 -5.27 12.73 9.25
N CYS A 11 -5.21 13.44 10.40
CA CYS A 11 -3.98 13.99 10.97
C CYS A 11 -3.38 13.06 12.05
N GLY A 12 -3.23 11.78 11.68
CA GLY A 12 -2.69 10.73 12.54
C GLY A 12 -1.18 10.51 12.43
N HIS A 13 -0.72 9.37 12.96
CA HIS A 13 0.71 9.03 12.99
C HIS A 13 1.31 8.89 11.58
N PHE A 14 0.63 8.20 10.65
CA PHE A 14 1.13 8.04 9.27
C PHE A 14 1.08 9.34 8.49
N ALA A 15 0.06 10.16 8.69
CA ALA A 15 -0.02 11.48 8.08
C ALA A 15 1.19 12.38 8.42
N ARG A 16 1.79 12.24 9.62
CA ARG A 16 3.02 12.99 9.98
C ARG A 16 4.19 12.66 9.06
N LYS A 17 4.30 11.39 8.61
CA LYS A 17 5.35 10.97 7.67
C LYS A 17 5.20 11.69 6.33
N HIS A 18 3.98 11.79 5.81
CA HIS A 18 3.69 12.52 4.59
C HIS A 18 3.83 14.03 4.78
N ALA A 19 3.22 14.60 5.83
CA ALA A 19 3.22 16.03 6.10
C ALA A 19 4.63 16.64 6.18
N ALA A 20 5.56 15.95 6.86
CA ALA A 20 6.94 16.38 6.96
C ALA A 20 7.65 16.49 5.60
N ARG A 21 7.36 15.56 4.67
CA ARG A 21 7.94 15.56 3.33
C ARG A 21 7.27 16.61 2.44
N LEU A 22 5.95 16.69 2.50
CA LEU A 22 5.16 17.66 1.75
C LEU A 22 5.56 19.10 2.11
N ALA A 23 5.75 19.40 3.41
CA ALA A 23 6.18 20.72 3.86
C ALA A 23 7.60 21.10 3.40
N ALA A 24 8.43 20.12 3.05
CA ALA A 24 9.80 20.35 2.55
C ALA A 24 9.89 20.55 1.04
N LEU A 25 8.79 20.30 0.28
CA LEU A 25 8.75 20.39 -1.19
C LEU A 25 8.26 21.77 -1.65
N GLU A 26 9.06 22.47 -2.45
CA GLU A 26 8.67 23.75 -3.08
C GLU A 26 7.47 23.61 -4.04
N GLU A 27 7.27 22.41 -4.56
CA GLU A 27 6.15 22.05 -5.44
C GLU A 27 4.81 21.91 -4.73
N ILE A 28 4.79 21.90 -3.40
CA ILE A 28 3.60 21.68 -2.55
C ILE A 28 3.31 22.92 -1.71
N SER A 29 2.04 23.24 -1.60
CA SER A 29 1.53 24.24 -0.65
C SER A 29 0.48 23.59 0.23
N LEU A 30 0.78 23.34 1.49
CA LEU A 30 -0.18 22.78 2.45
C LEU A 30 -1.19 23.88 2.86
N VAL A 31 -2.44 23.75 2.39
CA VAL A 31 -3.49 24.76 2.55
C VAL A 31 -4.66 24.31 3.41
N GLY A 32 -4.78 22.98 3.68
CA GLY A 32 -5.90 22.41 4.43
C GLY A 32 -5.52 21.20 5.27
N PHE A 33 -6.13 21.09 6.45
CA PHE A 33 -5.99 19.95 7.37
C PHE A 33 -7.36 19.57 7.90
N CYS A 34 -7.69 18.28 7.85
CA CYS A 34 -8.95 17.75 8.29
C CYS A 34 -8.75 16.56 9.22
N ASP A 35 -9.40 16.59 10.37
CA ASP A 35 -9.47 15.46 11.29
C ASP A 35 -10.75 15.58 12.15
N ALA A 36 -11.39 14.45 12.46
CA ALA A 36 -12.54 14.43 13.36
C ALA A 36 -12.20 14.95 14.77
N VAL A 37 -10.92 14.84 15.17
CA VAL A 37 -10.34 15.48 16.34
C VAL A 37 -9.70 16.80 15.91
N LEU A 38 -10.44 17.90 16.00
CA LEU A 38 -10.04 19.21 15.48
C LEU A 38 -8.68 19.68 16.00
N GLU A 39 -8.34 19.32 17.25
CA GLU A 39 -7.03 19.61 17.86
C GLU A 39 -5.87 18.97 17.09
N SER A 40 -6.06 17.77 16.53
CA SER A 40 -5.06 17.09 15.69
C SER A 40 -4.81 17.87 14.41
N ALA A 41 -5.87 18.32 13.73
CA ALA A 41 -5.75 19.15 12.53
C ALA A 41 -5.14 20.52 12.82
N CYS A 42 -5.48 21.17 13.96
CA CYS A 42 -4.83 22.39 14.42
C CYS A 42 -3.33 22.21 14.66
N ALA A 43 -2.93 21.11 15.32
CA ALA A 43 -1.53 20.81 15.57
C ALA A 43 -0.75 20.61 14.25
N PHE A 44 -1.31 19.90 13.27
CA PHE A 44 -0.71 19.74 11.95
C PHE A 44 -0.57 21.08 11.21
N ASN A 45 -1.60 21.91 11.23
CA ASN A 45 -1.53 23.24 10.62
C ASN A 45 -0.40 24.07 11.23
N GLN A 46 -0.27 24.06 12.55
CA GLN A 46 0.79 24.80 13.23
C GLN A 46 2.19 24.25 12.90
N GLU A 47 2.35 22.92 12.90
CA GLU A 47 3.62 22.23 12.71
C GLU A 47 4.12 22.31 11.25
N TYR A 48 3.23 22.09 10.27
CA TYR A 48 3.62 21.91 8.86
C TYR A 48 3.25 23.07 7.94
N ALA A 49 2.36 23.97 8.36
CA ALA A 49 1.98 25.16 7.59
C ALA A 49 2.09 26.46 8.38
N GLN A 50 2.74 26.48 9.56
CA GLN A 50 2.95 27.66 10.40
C GLN A 50 1.64 28.40 10.73
N GLY A 51 0.54 27.67 10.83
CA GLY A 51 -0.80 28.19 11.08
C GLY A 51 -1.47 28.89 9.89
N GLN A 52 -0.89 28.83 8.69
CA GLN A 52 -1.42 29.51 7.49
C GLN A 52 -2.48 28.70 6.74
N GLY A 53 -2.57 27.40 6.98
CA GLY A 53 -3.60 26.54 6.40
C GLY A 53 -4.96 26.74 7.10
N LYS A 54 -6.02 26.21 6.48
CA LYS A 54 -7.34 26.11 7.11
C LYS A 54 -7.53 24.74 7.77
N VAL A 55 -8.37 24.72 8.80
CA VAL A 55 -8.64 23.52 9.60
C VAL A 55 -10.12 23.17 9.51
N PHE A 56 -10.44 21.89 9.34
CA PHE A 56 -11.80 21.38 9.14
C PHE A 56 -12.08 20.17 10.02
N PRO A 57 -13.29 20.04 10.58
CA PRO A 57 -13.69 18.88 11.36
C PRO A 57 -14.08 17.67 10.50
N ASP A 58 -14.44 17.90 9.24
CA ASP A 58 -14.80 16.88 8.25
C ASP A 58 -14.33 17.27 6.85
N TYR A 59 -14.20 16.26 6.00
CA TYR A 59 -13.66 16.44 4.64
C TYR A 59 -14.70 17.03 3.67
N GLU A 60 -16.00 16.95 3.92
CA GLU A 60 -17.02 17.60 3.09
C GLU A 60 -16.84 19.11 3.15
N GLN A 61 -16.74 19.66 4.35
CA GLN A 61 -16.43 21.09 4.54
C GLN A 61 -15.06 21.49 3.96
N LEU A 62 -14.08 20.57 4.00
CA LEU A 62 -12.76 20.84 3.42
C LEU A 62 -12.85 20.97 1.89
N PHE A 63 -13.50 20.03 1.19
CA PHE A 63 -13.64 20.08 -0.26
C PHE A 63 -14.50 21.27 -0.71
N ASP A 64 -15.56 21.60 0.00
CA ASP A 64 -16.39 22.78 -0.30
C ASP A 64 -15.68 24.11 0.00
N GLY A 65 -14.82 24.12 1.03
CA GLY A 65 -14.18 25.35 1.54
C GLY A 65 -12.83 25.69 0.91
N LEU A 66 -12.27 24.80 0.09
CA LEU A 66 -10.95 24.97 -0.52
C LEU A 66 -10.94 24.52 -1.98
N GLU A 67 -10.25 25.30 -2.79
CA GLU A 67 -9.82 24.81 -4.11
C GLU A 67 -8.50 24.03 -3.92
N LEU A 68 -8.51 22.76 -4.24
CA LEU A 68 -7.38 21.85 -4.06
C LEU A 68 -6.90 21.30 -5.42
N ASP A 69 -5.60 21.02 -5.50
CA ASP A 69 -4.98 20.32 -6.62
C ASP A 69 -4.65 18.86 -6.23
N LEU A 70 -4.46 18.59 -4.90
CA LEU A 70 -4.05 17.30 -4.36
C LEU A 70 -4.59 17.13 -2.93
N ALA A 71 -5.03 15.92 -2.55
CA ALA A 71 -5.32 15.57 -1.18
C ALA A 71 -4.64 14.25 -0.78
N TYR A 72 -4.15 14.20 0.45
CA TYR A 72 -3.61 13.01 1.09
C TYR A 72 -4.66 12.44 2.04
N ILE A 73 -5.18 11.25 1.75
CA ILE A 73 -6.17 10.55 2.57
C ILE A 73 -5.42 9.55 3.45
N CYS A 74 -5.30 9.89 4.75
CA CYS A 74 -4.58 9.11 5.75
C CYS A 74 -5.54 8.62 6.85
N LEU A 75 -6.72 8.20 6.44
CA LEU A 75 -7.76 7.68 7.32
C LEU A 75 -7.47 6.24 7.76
N PRO A 76 -7.90 5.83 8.95
CA PRO A 76 -7.94 4.41 9.29
C PRO A 76 -8.98 3.68 8.42
N PRO A 77 -8.79 2.36 8.14
CA PRO A 77 -9.60 1.64 7.15
C PRO A 77 -11.11 1.72 7.35
N PHE A 78 -11.57 1.72 8.60
CA PHE A 78 -13.00 1.78 8.92
C PHE A 78 -13.64 3.16 8.69
N ALA A 79 -12.84 4.21 8.51
CA ALA A 79 -13.32 5.58 8.37
C ALA A 79 -13.45 6.02 6.90
N HIS A 80 -13.11 5.14 5.95
CA HIS A 80 -13.34 5.39 4.53
C HIS A 80 -14.83 5.33 4.20
N ALA A 81 -15.33 6.30 3.44
CA ALA A 81 -16.72 6.40 2.99
C ALA A 81 -16.83 7.03 1.59
N ASN A 82 -17.12 8.33 1.49
CA ASN A 82 -17.32 9.05 0.22
C ASN A 82 -16.23 10.10 -0.08
N GLU A 83 -15.12 10.12 0.64
CA GLU A 83 -14.05 11.10 0.47
C GLU A 83 -13.40 11.04 -0.92
N VAL A 84 -13.27 9.83 -1.51
CA VAL A 84 -12.76 9.65 -2.88
C VAL A 84 -13.77 10.17 -3.90
N GLU A 85 -15.07 9.92 -3.68
CA GLU A 85 -16.14 10.45 -4.53
C GLU A 85 -16.13 11.97 -4.57
N LEU A 86 -16.02 12.62 -3.40
CA LEU A 86 -15.93 14.08 -3.29
C LEU A 86 -14.68 14.63 -4.00
N ALA A 87 -13.53 14.00 -3.79
CA ALA A 87 -12.32 14.37 -4.52
C ALA A 87 -12.50 14.30 -6.04
N CYS A 88 -13.13 13.23 -6.55
CA CYS A 88 -13.46 13.08 -7.96
C CYS A 88 -14.39 14.19 -8.48
N GLN A 89 -15.45 14.53 -7.69
CA GLN A 89 -16.39 15.59 -8.04
C GLN A 89 -15.72 16.97 -8.11
N HIS A 90 -14.73 17.22 -7.24
CA HIS A 90 -13.97 18.47 -7.23
C HIS A 90 -12.73 18.47 -8.12
N GLY A 91 -12.44 17.36 -8.83
CA GLY A 91 -11.26 17.23 -9.69
C GLY A 91 -9.93 17.24 -8.96
N VAL A 92 -9.91 16.78 -7.70
CA VAL A 92 -8.74 16.76 -6.82
C VAL A 92 -7.99 15.43 -6.93
N ASN A 93 -6.70 15.49 -7.27
CA ASN A 93 -5.86 14.29 -7.30
C ASN A 93 -5.62 13.74 -5.89
N LEU A 94 -5.30 12.44 -5.77
CA LEU A 94 -5.22 11.76 -4.48
C LEU A 94 -3.92 10.97 -4.29
N LEU A 95 -3.38 11.01 -3.07
CA LEU A 95 -2.72 9.87 -2.46
C LEU A 95 -3.65 9.29 -1.38
N ILE A 96 -3.93 8.00 -1.44
CA ILE A 96 -4.71 7.29 -0.44
C ILE A 96 -3.85 6.23 0.25
N GLU A 97 -3.82 6.26 1.58
CA GLU A 97 -3.11 5.25 2.36
C GLU A 97 -3.78 3.88 2.28
N LYS A 98 -2.97 2.86 2.39
CA LYS A 98 -3.42 1.47 2.41
C LYS A 98 -3.91 1.06 3.84
N PRO A 99 -4.84 0.09 3.96
CA PRO A 99 -5.69 -0.43 2.89
C PRO A 99 -6.75 0.60 2.52
N ILE A 100 -7.10 0.68 1.24
CA ILE A 100 -8.02 1.70 0.73
C ILE A 100 -9.47 1.54 1.20
N ALA A 101 -9.83 0.37 1.71
CA ALA A 101 -11.14 0.03 2.27
C ALA A 101 -11.04 -1.27 3.08
N LEU A 102 -12.14 -1.63 3.77
CA LEU A 102 -12.33 -2.96 4.37
C LEU A 102 -13.19 -3.88 3.51
N GLU A 103 -13.96 -3.32 2.59
CA GLU A 103 -14.94 -4.03 1.77
C GLU A 103 -14.65 -3.82 0.28
N MET A 104 -14.75 -4.91 -0.50
CA MET A 104 -14.48 -4.86 -1.94
C MET A 104 -15.45 -3.96 -2.71
N ASP A 105 -16.70 -3.85 -2.27
CA ASP A 105 -17.69 -3.01 -2.95
C ASP A 105 -17.33 -1.53 -2.88
N LEU A 106 -16.85 -1.06 -1.71
CA LEU A 106 -16.35 0.31 -1.56
C LEU A 106 -15.09 0.52 -2.40
N ALA A 107 -14.11 -0.39 -2.33
CA ALA A 107 -12.87 -0.28 -3.09
C ALA A 107 -13.12 -0.22 -4.61
N ARG A 108 -14.01 -1.08 -5.13
CA ARG A 108 -14.41 -1.08 -6.55
C ARG A 108 -15.21 0.17 -6.93
N SER A 109 -15.97 0.75 -6.00
CA SER A 109 -16.66 2.02 -6.23
C SER A 109 -15.65 3.16 -6.37
N MET A 110 -14.66 3.23 -5.48
CA MET A 110 -13.57 4.21 -5.56
C MET A 110 -12.80 4.09 -6.88
N GLU A 111 -12.43 2.86 -7.29
CA GLU A 111 -11.76 2.60 -8.57
C GLU A 111 -12.54 3.14 -9.77
N ARG A 112 -13.85 2.86 -9.84
CA ARG A 112 -14.72 3.37 -10.92
C ARG A 112 -14.77 4.90 -10.94
N GLN A 113 -14.95 5.52 -9.78
CA GLN A 113 -15.03 6.97 -9.64
C GLN A 113 -13.74 7.66 -10.07
N VAL A 114 -12.58 7.15 -9.65
CA VAL A 114 -11.27 7.67 -10.07
C VAL A 114 -11.08 7.55 -11.58
N ARG A 115 -11.37 6.37 -12.13
CA ARG A 115 -11.27 6.15 -13.59
C ARG A 115 -12.19 7.08 -14.39
N ASP A 116 -13.44 7.23 -13.95
CA ASP A 116 -14.45 8.00 -14.67
C ASP A 116 -14.21 9.52 -14.57
N SER A 117 -13.60 9.99 -13.47
CA SER A 117 -13.22 11.40 -13.28
C SER A 117 -11.92 11.80 -13.97
N GLY A 118 -11.02 10.84 -14.20
CA GLY A 118 -9.69 11.08 -14.78
C GLY A 118 -8.68 11.75 -13.87
N ILE A 119 -8.96 11.91 -12.57
CA ILE A 119 -7.96 12.37 -11.59
C ILE A 119 -6.83 11.34 -11.44
N LYS A 120 -5.68 11.77 -10.95
CA LYS A 120 -4.58 10.88 -10.60
C LYS A 120 -4.74 10.44 -9.15
N CYS A 121 -4.78 9.12 -8.94
CA CYS A 121 -4.90 8.54 -7.60
C CYS A 121 -3.81 7.49 -7.40
N GLN A 122 -2.96 7.69 -6.39
CA GLN A 122 -1.90 6.77 -5.99
C GLN A 122 -2.21 6.14 -4.65
N VAL A 123 -1.93 4.86 -4.52
CA VAL A 123 -2.07 4.12 -3.24
C VAL A 123 -0.71 4.01 -2.55
N GLY A 124 -0.68 4.18 -1.22
CA GLY A 124 0.50 4.21 -0.38
C GLY A 124 1.21 2.86 -0.23
N PHE A 125 1.65 2.26 -1.33
CA PHE A 125 2.50 1.06 -1.34
C PHE A 125 3.97 1.45 -1.56
N GLN A 126 4.51 2.19 -0.60
CA GLN A 126 5.86 2.77 -0.65
C GLN A 126 6.98 1.76 -0.92
N PHE A 127 6.81 0.47 -0.59
CA PHE A 127 7.86 -0.54 -0.85
C PHE A 127 8.15 -0.73 -2.34
N ARG A 128 7.20 -0.43 -3.23
CA ARG A 128 7.43 -0.48 -4.68
C ARG A 128 8.44 0.56 -5.18
N PHE A 129 8.74 1.60 -4.39
CA PHE A 129 9.67 2.68 -4.72
C PHE A 129 11.10 2.43 -4.23
N GLY A 130 11.34 1.34 -3.49
CA GLY A 130 12.68 0.98 -3.03
C GLY A 130 13.61 0.59 -4.17
N LYS A 131 14.88 0.99 -4.10
CA LYS A 131 15.86 0.77 -5.16
C LYS A 131 16.09 -0.70 -5.48
N ALA A 132 16.15 -1.55 -4.44
CA ALA A 132 16.29 -3.00 -4.64
C ALA A 132 15.02 -3.61 -5.25
N ALA A 133 13.83 -3.18 -4.81
CA ALA A 133 12.56 -3.62 -5.39
C ALA A 133 12.43 -3.20 -6.86
N LEU A 134 12.77 -1.96 -7.20
CA LEU A 134 12.78 -1.46 -8.58
C LEU A 134 13.81 -2.17 -9.44
N TRP A 135 14.97 -2.54 -8.89
CA TRP A 135 15.97 -3.32 -9.62
C TRP A 135 15.43 -4.70 -10.00
N LEU A 136 14.84 -5.42 -9.02
CA LEU A 136 14.23 -6.73 -9.29
C LEU A 136 13.11 -6.62 -10.33
N LYS A 137 12.22 -5.62 -10.21
CA LYS A 137 11.13 -5.43 -11.18
C LYS A 137 11.64 -5.24 -12.59
N ARG A 138 12.67 -4.39 -12.77
CA ARG A 138 13.33 -4.18 -14.08
C ARG A 138 14.01 -5.44 -14.60
N TYR A 139 14.66 -6.22 -13.72
CA TYR A 139 15.25 -7.49 -14.10
C TYR A 139 14.19 -8.47 -14.63
N LEU A 140 13.06 -8.62 -13.93
CA LEU A 140 11.98 -9.53 -14.32
C LEU A 140 11.26 -9.12 -15.62
N GLN A 141 11.41 -7.88 -16.06
CA GLN A 141 10.87 -7.39 -17.34
C GLN A 141 11.79 -7.66 -18.53
N GLN A 142 13.01 -8.14 -18.30
CA GLN A 142 13.95 -8.43 -19.38
C GLN A 142 13.54 -9.73 -20.12
N PRO A 143 13.73 -9.80 -21.45
CA PRO A 143 13.32 -10.96 -22.24
C PRO A 143 13.98 -12.28 -21.82
N GLN A 144 15.16 -12.22 -21.23
CA GLN A 144 15.91 -13.38 -20.74
C GLN A 144 15.50 -13.82 -19.34
N ALA A 145 14.79 -12.99 -18.58
CA ALA A 145 14.39 -13.32 -17.23
C ALA A 145 13.36 -14.46 -17.22
N GLN A 146 13.51 -15.37 -16.27
CA GLN A 146 12.53 -16.45 -16.11
C GLN A 146 11.26 -15.90 -15.46
N ALA A 147 10.14 -16.07 -16.14
CA ALA A 147 8.84 -15.54 -15.71
C ALA A 147 8.26 -16.25 -14.47
N ARG A 148 8.79 -17.43 -14.10
CA ARG A 148 8.32 -18.21 -12.96
C ARG A 148 9.28 -18.09 -11.80
N GLY A 149 8.73 -17.75 -10.63
CA GLY A 149 9.52 -17.57 -9.43
C GLY A 149 8.82 -18.11 -8.17
N PHE A 150 9.60 -18.13 -7.11
CA PHE A 150 9.12 -18.37 -5.76
C PHE A 150 9.52 -17.20 -4.88
N MET A 151 8.58 -16.70 -4.06
CA MET A 151 8.86 -15.66 -3.07
C MET A 151 8.51 -16.18 -1.67
N SER A 152 9.41 -15.98 -0.71
CA SER A 152 9.16 -16.19 0.71
C SER A 152 9.32 -14.86 1.43
N GLY A 153 8.27 -14.39 2.13
CA GLY A 153 8.27 -13.12 2.83
C GLY A 153 7.89 -13.26 4.30
N ARG A 154 8.34 -12.31 5.10
CA ARG A 154 8.04 -12.23 6.52
C ARG A 154 7.67 -10.80 6.91
N TYR A 155 6.67 -10.67 7.80
CA TYR A 155 6.34 -9.43 8.49
C TYR A 155 6.23 -9.73 9.99
N ALA A 156 7.09 -9.15 10.80
CA ALA A 156 7.15 -9.42 12.22
C ALA A 156 7.21 -8.11 13.02
N CYS A 157 6.32 -7.99 13.99
CA CYS A 157 6.31 -6.86 14.92
C CYS A 157 5.80 -7.32 16.29
N ASN A 158 5.82 -6.43 17.28
CA ASN A 158 5.17 -6.67 18.57
C ASN A 158 4.76 -5.32 19.16
N SER A 159 3.47 -5.02 19.05
CA SER A 159 2.88 -3.80 19.58
C SER A 159 1.38 -3.98 19.73
N LEU A 160 0.79 -3.35 20.72
CA LEU A 160 -0.68 -3.28 20.84
C LEU A 160 -1.30 -2.31 19.83
N HIS A 161 -0.49 -1.49 19.18
CA HIS A 161 -0.92 -0.51 18.18
C HIS A 161 -2.01 0.46 18.67
N SER A 162 -2.72 1.09 17.74
CA SER A 162 -3.84 1.97 18.04
C SER A 162 -5.08 1.18 18.49
N TRP A 163 -5.98 1.81 19.24
CA TRP A 163 -7.21 1.19 19.70
C TRP A 163 -8.06 0.61 18.56
N TRP A 164 -8.17 1.29 17.43
CA TRP A 164 -8.90 0.82 16.26
C TRP A 164 -8.21 -0.35 15.56
N TRP A 165 -6.86 -0.39 15.63
CA TRP A 165 -6.10 -1.46 14.99
C TRP A 165 -6.34 -2.82 15.67
N ARG A 166 -6.47 -2.82 17.01
CA ARG A 166 -6.73 -4.02 17.81
C ARG A 166 -8.11 -4.64 17.57
N ASP A 167 -9.05 -3.85 17.06
CA ASP A 167 -10.39 -4.27 16.69
C ASP A 167 -10.41 -4.72 15.23
N LYS A 168 -10.56 -6.04 14.99
CA LYS A 168 -10.56 -6.62 13.64
C LYS A 168 -11.66 -6.02 12.76
N THR A 169 -12.79 -5.60 13.34
CA THR A 169 -13.88 -4.96 12.59
C THR A 169 -13.50 -3.58 12.04
N LYS A 170 -12.46 -2.95 12.61
CA LYS A 170 -11.98 -1.62 12.20
C LYS A 170 -10.70 -1.66 11.37
N SER A 171 -9.84 -2.62 11.65
CA SER A 171 -8.55 -2.76 10.94
C SER A 171 -8.60 -3.74 9.77
N GLY A 172 -9.52 -4.69 9.79
CA GLY A 172 -9.53 -5.85 8.90
C GLY A 172 -8.56 -6.97 9.33
N GLY A 173 -7.79 -6.76 10.41
CA GLY A 173 -6.77 -7.68 10.88
C GLY A 173 -5.35 -7.37 10.41
N GLN A 174 -4.37 -8.12 10.94
CA GLN A 174 -2.95 -7.91 10.61
C GLN A 174 -2.68 -8.16 9.12
N LEU A 175 -3.31 -9.17 8.52
CA LEU A 175 -3.15 -9.48 7.09
C LEU A 175 -3.57 -8.31 6.20
N VAL A 176 -4.71 -7.70 6.49
CA VAL A 176 -5.29 -6.62 5.68
C VAL A 176 -4.58 -5.29 5.93
N GLU A 177 -4.24 -4.98 7.20
CA GLU A 177 -3.69 -3.65 7.52
C GLU A 177 -2.17 -3.59 7.38
N GLN A 178 -1.43 -4.63 7.77
CA GLN A 178 0.04 -4.59 7.76
C GLN A 178 0.65 -5.44 6.66
N VAL A 179 0.28 -6.71 6.58
CA VAL A 179 0.90 -7.69 5.67
C VAL A 179 0.58 -7.38 4.22
N ILE A 180 -0.45 -6.58 3.96
CA ILE A 180 -0.83 -6.13 2.61
C ILE A 180 0.35 -5.53 1.83
N HIS A 181 1.34 -4.91 2.49
CA HIS A 181 2.56 -4.43 1.84
C HIS A 181 3.37 -5.56 1.21
N ILE A 182 3.49 -6.70 1.91
CA ILE A 182 4.23 -7.86 1.39
C ILE A 182 3.38 -8.61 0.37
N LEU A 183 2.06 -8.71 0.58
CA LEU A 183 1.13 -9.27 -0.39
C LEU A 183 1.14 -8.48 -1.70
N ASP A 184 1.20 -7.16 -1.62
CA ASP A 184 1.35 -6.27 -2.75
C ASP A 184 2.66 -6.51 -3.50
N LEU A 185 3.80 -6.66 -2.81
CA LEU A 185 5.06 -7.00 -3.44
C LEU A 185 5.04 -8.37 -4.14
N THR A 186 4.32 -9.38 -3.59
CA THR A 186 4.19 -10.65 -4.31
C THR A 186 3.49 -10.47 -5.65
N ARG A 187 2.42 -9.66 -5.69
CA ARG A 187 1.73 -9.31 -6.94
C ARG A 187 2.63 -8.53 -7.87
N TYR A 188 3.36 -7.54 -7.33
CA TYR A 188 4.26 -6.70 -8.10
C TYR A 188 5.34 -7.50 -8.84
N PHE A 189 5.88 -8.55 -8.22
CA PHE A 189 6.94 -9.38 -8.80
C PHE A 189 6.43 -10.61 -9.57
N LEU A 190 5.38 -11.28 -9.08
CA LEU A 190 4.94 -12.59 -9.59
C LEU A 190 3.68 -12.53 -10.44
N GLY A 191 3.03 -11.36 -10.51
CA GLY A 191 1.80 -11.14 -11.28
C GLY A 191 0.52 -11.42 -10.48
N GLU A 192 -0.57 -11.75 -11.17
CA GLU A 192 -1.88 -11.87 -10.55
C GLU A 192 -2.06 -13.21 -9.83
N PRO A 193 -2.52 -13.20 -8.56
CA PRO A 193 -2.81 -14.41 -7.81
C PRO A 193 -4.10 -15.08 -8.32
N VAL A 194 -4.12 -16.43 -8.32
CA VAL A 194 -5.29 -17.21 -8.72
C VAL A 194 -5.84 -18.09 -7.60
N LYS A 195 -5.04 -18.32 -6.56
CA LYS A 195 -5.47 -19.11 -5.40
C LYS A 195 -4.65 -18.74 -4.18
N VAL A 196 -5.30 -18.66 -3.03
CA VAL A 196 -4.68 -18.41 -1.73
C VAL A 196 -5.22 -19.38 -0.69
N PHE A 197 -4.35 -19.79 0.24
CA PHE A 197 -4.70 -20.46 1.49
C PHE A 197 -3.94 -19.81 2.63
N SER A 198 -4.60 -19.61 3.76
CA SER A 198 -4.01 -19.00 4.94
C SER A 198 -4.51 -19.66 6.21
N MET A 199 -3.67 -19.68 7.21
CA MET A 199 -4.01 -19.97 8.60
C MET A 199 -3.72 -18.77 9.46
N GLN A 200 -4.60 -18.44 10.38
CA GLN A 200 -4.52 -17.28 11.26
C GLN A 200 -4.91 -17.67 12.67
N GLU A 201 -4.17 -17.16 13.66
CA GLU A 201 -4.48 -17.36 15.06
C GLU A 201 -4.11 -16.12 15.89
N ASN A 202 -4.78 -15.94 17.01
CA ASN A 202 -4.31 -15.09 18.10
C ASN A 202 -3.57 -15.96 19.12
N LEU A 203 -2.25 -15.94 19.12
CA LEU A 203 -1.40 -16.78 19.99
C LEU A 203 -0.86 -16.02 21.18
N PHE A 204 -0.55 -14.72 21.04
CA PHE A 204 0.29 -13.96 21.96
C PHE A 204 -0.48 -12.89 22.73
N HIS A 205 -1.64 -12.44 22.24
CA HIS A 205 -2.42 -11.35 22.84
C HIS A 205 -3.82 -11.78 23.34
N ARG A 206 -4.06 -13.07 23.54
CA ARG A 206 -5.34 -13.65 24.00
C ARG A 206 -5.85 -13.10 25.32
N GLU A 207 -4.93 -12.69 26.20
CA GLU A 207 -5.28 -12.13 27.50
C GLU A 207 -5.82 -10.69 27.42
N ASN A 208 -5.74 -10.05 26.27
CA ASN A 208 -6.24 -8.70 26.05
C ASN A 208 -7.62 -8.79 25.36
N GLU A 209 -8.70 -8.56 26.11
CA GLU A 209 -10.08 -8.65 25.61
C GLU A 209 -10.37 -7.67 24.44
N GLU A 210 -9.64 -6.54 24.38
CA GLU A 210 -9.78 -5.58 23.28
C GLU A 210 -9.02 -5.98 22.01
N TYR A 211 -8.23 -7.05 22.05
CA TYR A 211 -7.40 -7.50 20.93
C TYR A 211 -8.08 -8.66 20.22
N THR A 212 -8.78 -8.35 19.12
CA THR A 212 -9.55 -9.33 18.33
C THR A 212 -8.88 -9.70 17.00
N VAL A 213 -7.71 -9.14 16.73
CA VAL A 213 -6.91 -9.36 15.53
C VAL A 213 -6.10 -10.65 15.66
N GLU A 214 -5.86 -11.33 14.57
CA GLU A 214 -4.85 -12.38 14.50
C GLU A 214 -3.45 -11.79 14.73
N ASP A 215 -2.60 -12.50 15.49
CA ASP A 215 -1.22 -12.09 15.75
C ASP A 215 -0.18 -13.09 15.22
N ALA A 216 -0.66 -14.12 14.54
CA ALA A 216 0.16 -15.07 13.77
C ALA A 216 -0.59 -15.50 12.51
N SER A 217 0.09 -15.51 11.38
CA SER A 217 -0.47 -16.01 10.12
C SER A 217 0.59 -16.69 9.25
N ALA A 218 0.14 -17.68 8.45
CA ALA A 218 0.91 -18.35 7.42
C ALA A 218 0.07 -18.47 6.15
N THR A 219 0.52 -17.84 5.08
CA THR A 219 -0.22 -17.72 3.81
C THR A 219 0.57 -18.32 2.66
N VAL A 220 -0.10 -19.09 1.81
CA VAL A 220 0.45 -19.64 0.56
C VAL A 220 -0.37 -19.14 -0.61
N ILE A 221 0.32 -18.66 -1.66
CA ILE A 221 -0.32 -18.04 -2.82
C ILE A 221 0.17 -18.72 -4.09
N ARG A 222 -0.74 -18.99 -5.02
CA ARG A 222 -0.44 -19.41 -6.41
C ARG A 222 -0.82 -18.30 -7.37
N PHE A 223 0.08 -18.01 -8.31
CA PHE A 223 -0.10 -16.99 -9.35
C PHE A 223 -0.45 -17.60 -10.71
N ALA A 224 -1.06 -16.81 -11.58
CA ALA A 224 -1.43 -17.21 -12.94
C ALA A 224 -0.22 -17.69 -13.77
N SER A 225 0.97 -17.12 -13.52
CA SER A 225 2.25 -17.54 -14.10
C SER A 225 2.69 -18.95 -13.71
N GLY A 226 2.03 -19.57 -12.70
CA GLY A 226 2.47 -20.80 -12.05
C GLY A 226 3.48 -20.59 -10.92
N SER A 227 3.87 -19.34 -10.64
CA SER A 227 4.69 -18.96 -9.50
C SER A 227 3.99 -19.21 -8.18
N LEU A 228 4.77 -19.27 -7.09
CA LEU A 228 4.26 -19.44 -5.74
C LEU A 228 4.84 -18.39 -4.80
N ALA A 229 4.10 -18.06 -3.74
CA ALA A 229 4.66 -17.33 -2.61
C ALA A 229 4.21 -17.95 -1.27
N THR A 230 5.04 -17.75 -0.24
CA THR A 230 4.72 -18.02 1.16
C THR A 230 4.99 -16.78 1.98
N ILE A 231 4.01 -16.37 2.78
CA ILE A 231 4.14 -15.20 3.65
C ILE A 231 3.82 -15.62 5.07
N SER A 232 4.70 -15.32 6.01
CA SER A 232 4.46 -15.47 7.44
C SER A 232 4.38 -14.11 8.10
N ALA A 233 3.48 -13.96 9.06
CA ALA A 233 3.39 -12.73 9.83
C ALA A 233 3.14 -13.02 11.32
N THR A 234 3.64 -12.14 12.18
CA THR A 234 3.36 -12.20 13.60
C THR A 234 3.43 -10.83 14.26
N ASN A 235 2.57 -10.62 15.26
CA ASN A 235 2.67 -9.51 16.22
C ASN A 235 3.17 -10.00 17.62
N GLY A 236 3.86 -11.13 17.64
CA GLY A 236 4.49 -11.71 18.84
C GLY A 236 6.02 -11.71 18.80
N ALA A 237 6.65 -10.83 18.00
CA ALA A 237 8.10 -10.77 17.84
C ALA A 237 8.78 -9.86 18.90
N ILE A 238 9.84 -9.15 18.55
CA ILE A 238 10.56 -8.25 19.44
C ILE A 238 9.72 -6.97 19.69
N PRO A 239 9.45 -6.57 20.93
CA PRO A 239 8.65 -5.38 21.23
C PRO A 239 9.20 -4.10 20.59
N ASN A 240 8.31 -3.29 20.04
CA ASN A 240 8.59 -2.00 19.37
C ASN A 240 9.59 -2.09 18.22
N ARG A 241 9.69 -3.25 17.58
CA ARG A 241 10.49 -3.47 16.40
C ARG A 241 9.62 -4.01 15.28
N TRP A 242 9.87 -3.53 14.06
CA TRP A 242 9.23 -3.98 12.83
C TRP A 242 10.30 -4.57 11.93
N ASP A 243 10.22 -5.89 11.70
CA ASP A 243 11.10 -6.64 10.81
C ASP A 243 10.27 -7.14 9.63
N TYR A 244 10.67 -6.78 8.43
CA TYR A 244 10.09 -7.28 7.19
C TYR A 244 11.22 -7.56 6.21
N ASP A 245 11.25 -8.79 5.73
CA ASP A 245 12.26 -9.27 4.78
C ASP A 245 11.62 -10.27 3.82
N TRP A 246 12.27 -10.48 2.69
CA TRP A 246 11.83 -11.49 1.74
C TRP A 246 12.97 -12.03 0.90
N ARG A 247 12.78 -13.25 0.41
CA ARG A 247 13.65 -13.90 -0.57
C ARG A 247 12.89 -14.15 -1.85
N PHE A 248 13.58 -14.01 -2.96
CA PHE A 248 13.01 -14.22 -4.29
C PHE A 248 13.89 -15.15 -5.09
N PHE A 249 13.28 -16.10 -5.79
CA PHE A 249 13.97 -17.15 -6.53
C PHE A 249 13.37 -17.29 -7.92
N THR A 250 14.23 -17.34 -8.93
CA THR A 250 13.94 -17.87 -10.28
C THR A 250 14.97 -18.92 -10.63
N GLY A 251 14.93 -19.49 -11.84
CA GLY A 251 15.94 -20.44 -12.26
C GLY A 251 17.32 -19.84 -12.47
N ASP A 252 17.41 -18.51 -12.62
CA ASP A 252 18.64 -17.78 -12.92
C ASP A 252 19.00 -16.72 -11.86
N LEU A 253 18.12 -16.44 -10.91
CA LEU A 253 18.33 -15.42 -9.88
C LEU A 253 17.87 -15.90 -8.50
N THR A 254 18.70 -15.65 -7.49
CA THR A 254 18.31 -15.64 -6.07
C THR A 254 18.54 -14.26 -5.50
N ALA A 255 17.56 -13.70 -4.82
CA ALA A 255 17.66 -12.40 -4.19
C ALA A 255 17.25 -12.45 -2.72
N ASP A 256 18.09 -11.92 -1.85
CA ASP A 256 17.89 -11.79 -0.42
C ASP A 256 17.66 -10.32 -0.10
N PHE A 257 16.43 -9.97 0.32
CA PHE A 257 16.05 -8.61 0.70
C PHE A 257 16.01 -8.47 2.21
N SER A 258 16.68 -7.48 2.76
CA SER A 258 16.46 -7.03 4.14
C SER A 258 15.38 -5.94 4.25
N ASP A 259 15.12 -5.21 3.16
CA ASP A 259 13.99 -4.31 2.95
C ASP A 259 13.88 -3.92 1.46
N ALA A 260 13.04 -2.94 1.13
CA ALA A 260 12.81 -2.53 -0.26
C ALA A 260 14.02 -1.79 -0.89
N ASN A 261 14.92 -1.23 -0.09
CA ASN A 261 16.12 -0.53 -0.54
C ASN A 261 17.37 -1.41 -0.53
N HIS A 262 17.37 -2.51 0.23
CA HIS A 262 18.55 -3.31 0.48
C HIS A 262 18.31 -4.76 0.07
N ALA A 263 19.12 -5.24 -0.86
CA ALA A 263 19.12 -6.64 -1.28
C ALA A 263 20.46 -7.08 -1.88
N VAL A 264 20.70 -8.39 -1.81
CA VAL A 264 21.80 -9.05 -2.49
C VAL A 264 21.25 -10.01 -3.55
N PHE A 265 21.71 -9.86 -4.77
CA PHE A 265 21.28 -10.62 -5.94
C PHE A 265 22.39 -11.56 -6.40
N HIS A 266 22.10 -12.85 -6.44
CA HIS A 266 23.00 -13.91 -6.87
C HIS A 266 22.53 -14.46 -8.21
N ASN A 267 23.41 -14.52 -9.20
CA ASN A 267 23.14 -15.24 -10.45
C ASN A 267 23.28 -16.75 -10.20
N THR A 268 22.16 -17.47 -10.13
CA THR A 268 22.15 -18.91 -9.86
C THR A 268 22.53 -19.74 -11.08
N ALA A 269 22.40 -19.20 -12.30
CA ALA A 269 22.86 -19.86 -13.52
C ALA A 269 24.39 -19.72 -13.73
N ALA A 270 25.03 -18.74 -13.05
CA ALA A 270 26.48 -18.52 -13.11
C ALA A 270 26.99 -18.16 -11.68
N PRO A 271 27.07 -19.13 -10.76
CA PRO A 271 27.34 -18.90 -9.35
C PRO A 271 28.76 -18.37 -9.06
N ASP A 272 29.68 -18.50 -10.01
CA ASP A 272 31.03 -17.95 -9.90
C ASP A 272 31.09 -16.43 -10.16
N LEU A 273 30.02 -15.83 -10.68
CA LEU A 273 29.94 -14.39 -10.83
C LEU A 273 29.71 -13.72 -9.46
N PRO A 274 30.29 -12.54 -9.20
CA PRO A 274 30.05 -11.82 -7.97
C PRO A 274 28.59 -11.43 -7.83
N ALA A 275 28.06 -11.50 -6.62
CA ALA A 275 26.72 -11.02 -6.32
C ALA A 275 26.63 -9.50 -6.53
N THR A 276 25.45 -9.02 -6.92
CA THR A 276 25.14 -7.59 -6.99
C THR A 276 24.44 -7.19 -5.69
N ALA A 277 25.03 -6.28 -4.92
CA ALA A 277 24.39 -5.68 -3.76
C ALA A 277 23.75 -4.34 -4.14
N ILE A 278 22.55 -4.11 -3.67
CA ILE A 278 21.88 -2.80 -3.67
C ILE A 278 21.77 -2.38 -2.21
N GLU A 279 22.37 -1.24 -1.90
CA GLU A 279 22.33 -0.60 -0.59
C GLU A 279 21.97 0.88 -0.83
N ALA A 280 20.77 1.29 -0.49
CA ALA A 280 20.27 2.64 -0.76
C ALA A 280 19.51 3.17 0.47
N GLU A 281 19.62 4.48 0.69
CA GLU A 281 18.97 5.19 1.79
C GLU A 281 17.84 6.11 1.27
N ASP A 282 17.22 5.73 0.15
CA ASP A 282 16.15 6.54 -0.45
C ASP A 282 14.93 6.55 0.45
N ASP A 283 14.35 7.74 0.63
CA ASP A 283 13.11 7.92 1.35
C ASP A 283 11.92 7.46 0.48
N LEU A 284 11.33 6.32 0.83
CA LEU A 284 10.28 5.68 0.05
C LEU A 284 9.00 6.52 -0.02
N TYR A 285 8.65 7.22 1.07
CA TYR A 285 7.48 8.13 1.12
C TYR A 285 7.70 9.39 0.28
N LEU A 286 8.94 9.89 0.25
CA LEU A 286 9.29 10.98 -0.65
C LEU A 286 9.26 10.52 -2.11
N ALA A 287 9.79 9.34 -2.40
CA ALA A 287 9.81 8.78 -3.77
C ALA A 287 8.40 8.58 -4.34
N GLU A 288 7.46 8.04 -3.55
CA GLU A 288 6.06 7.91 -3.98
C GLU A 288 5.38 9.28 -4.16
N THR A 289 5.66 10.26 -3.28
CA THR A 289 5.16 11.62 -3.40
C THR A 289 5.64 12.28 -4.70
N LEU A 290 6.94 12.16 -5.00
CA LEU A 290 7.54 12.73 -6.22
C LEU A 290 6.98 12.09 -7.49
N ASP A 291 6.72 10.77 -7.48
CA ASP A 291 6.08 10.10 -8.61
C ASP A 291 4.67 10.64 -8.86
N LEU A 292 3.85 10.80 -7.81
CA LEU A 292 2.50 11.35 -7.93
C LEU A 292 2.51 12.81 -8.44
N VAL A 293 3.40 13.66 -7.91
CA VAL A 293 3.56 15.04 -8.39
C VAL A 293 3.93 15.08 -9.86
N ALA A 294 4.86 14.20 -10.28
CA ALA A 294 5.23 14.07 -11.69
C ALA A 294 4.06 13.55 -12.53
N ALA A 295 3.32 12.54 -12.05
CA ALA A 295 2.15 11.98 -12.73
C ALA A 295 1.06 13.04 -12.98
N ILE A 296 0.77 13.88 -11.98
CA ILE A 296 -0.17 15.01 -12.11
C ILE A 296 0.31 16.00 -13.18
N ARG A 297 1.59 16.40 -13.14
CA ARG A 297 2.16 17.40 -14.05
C ARG A 297 2.30 16.93 -15.48
N GLU A 298 2.61 15.65 -15.66
CA GLU A 298 2.81 15.01 -16.97
C GLU A 298 1.52 14.40 -17.53
N ASN A 299 0.43 14.43 -16.75
CA ASN A 299 -0.85 13.80 -17.06
C ASN A 299 -0.69 12.31 -17.44
N ARG A 300 0.14 11.59 -16.70
CA ARG A 300 0.30 10.13 -16.79
C ARG A 300 -0.29 9.45 -15.56
N ASP A 301 -0.45 8.15 -15.62
CA ASP A 301 -0.81 7.38 -14.44
C ASP A 301 0.36 7.33 -13.44
N PRO A 302 0.08 7.35 -12.13
CA PRO A 302 1.10 7.15 -11.11
C PRO A 302 1.60 5.69 -11.11
N ALA A 303 2.74 5.45 -10.48
CA ALA A 303 3.36 4.11 -10.44
C ALA A 303 2.51 3.06 -9.70
N VAL A 304 1.65 3.50 -8.78
CA VAL A 304 0.75 2.64 -8.01
C VAL A 304 -0.69 3.19 -8.07
N PRO A 305 -1.37 3.05 -9.21
CA PRO A 305 -2.73 3.56 -9.37
C PRO A 305 -3.72 2.80 -8.47
N ILE A 306 -4.94 3.34 -8.33
CA ILE A 306 -5.95 2.80 -7.41
C ILE A 306 -6.30 1.33 -7.67
N GLU A 307 -6.23 0.88 -8.91
CA GLU A 307 -6.45 -0.51 -9.32
C GLU A 307 -5.52 -1.48 -8.60
N GLU A 308 -4.28 -1.06 -8.34
CA GLU A 308 -3.31 -1.85 -7.59
C GLU A 308 -3.74 -1.99 -6.12
N GLY A 309 -4.32 -0.92 -5.54
CA GLY A 309 -4.92 -0.96 -4.21
C GLY A 309 -6.07 -1.95 -4.11
N VAL A 310 -6.98 -1.92 -5.09
CA VAL A 310 -8.13 -2.84 -5.18
C VAL A 310 -7.67 -4.30 -5.30
N ARG A 311 -6.69 -4.58 -6.16
CA ARG A 311 -6.17 -5.93 -6.38
C ARG A 311 -5.42 -6.46 -5.14
N SER A 312 -4.62 -5.63 -4.47
CA SER A 312 -3.90 -6.04 -3.25
C SER A 312 -4.85 -6.25 -2.08
N LEU A 313 -5.89 -5.41 -1.95
CA LEU A 313 -6.95 -5.61 -0.99
C LEU A 313 -7.72 -6.93 -1.26
N SER A 314 -8.05 -7.22 -2.51
CA SER A 314 -8.72 -8.47 -2.90
C SER A 314 -7.93 -9.70 -2.45
N LEU A 315 -6.60 -9.72 -2.64
CA LEU A 315 -5.74 -10.80 -2.16
C LEU A 315 -5.74 -10.91 -0.64
N ALA A 316 -5.63 -9.78 0.07
CA ALA A 316 -5.60 -9.75 1.54
C ALA A 316 -6.93 -10.26 2.13
N LEU A 317 -8.07 -9.82 1.60
CA LEU A 317 -9.39 -10.28 2.03
C LEU A 317 -9.61 -11.77 1.69
N ALA A 318 -9.18 -12.22 0.50
CA ALA A 318 -9.26 -13.63 0.13
C ALA A 318 -8.39 -14.52 1.05
N ALA A 319 -7.23 -14.04 1.50
CA ALA A 319 -6.40 -14.74 2.47
C ALA A 319 -7.07 -14.82 3.85
N SER A 320 -7.71 -13.75 4.31
CA SER A 320 -8.51 -13.74 5.55
C SER A 320 -9.70 -14.70 5.45
N GLN A 321 -10.43 -14.66 4.34
CA GLN A 321 -11.54 -15.58 4.05
C GLN A 321 -11.09 -17.04 4.04
N ALA A 322 -9.93 -17.34 3.44
CA ALA A 322 -9.38 -18.68 3.41
C ALA A 322 -9.10 -19.24 4.80
N ALA A 323 -8.61 -18.39 5.71
CA ALA A 323 -8.38 -18.77 7.10
C ALA A 323 -9.69 -18.99 7.88
N GLU A 324 -10.69 -18.14 7.67
CA GLU A 324 -12.01 -18.26 8.30
C GLU A 324 -12.77 -19.52 7.86
N GLN A 325 -12.61 -19.92 6.59
CA GLN A 325 -13.27 -21.09 6.01
C GLN A 325 -12.47 -22.39 6.14
N ASP A 326 -11.23 -22.30 6.63
CA ASP A 326 -10.25 -23.41 6.63
C ASP A 326 -10.17 -24.11 5.24
N ALA A 327 -10.21 -23.29 4.18
CA ALA A 327 -10.24 -23.78 2.80
C ALA A 327 -9.56 -22.80 1.84
N PRO A 328 -8.94 -23.27 0.75
CA PRO A 328 -8.37 -22.40 -0.27
C PRO A 328 -9.44 -21.55 -0.97
N VAL A 329 -9.16 -20.27 -1.17
CA VAL A 329 -9.99 -19.34 -1.94
C VAL A 329 -9.36 -19.13 -3.32
N SER A 330 -10.19 -19.21 -4.37
CA SER A 330 -9.81 -18.88 -5.75
C SER A 330 -10.07 -17.40 -6.00
N LEU A 331 -9.11 -16.75 -6.67
CA LEU A 331 -9.25 -15.37 -7.15
C LEU A 331 -9.45 -15.42 -8.67
N GLU A 332 -10.38 -14.63 -9.16
CA GLU A 332 -10.53 -14.41 -10.59
C GLU A 332 -9.43 -13.46 -11.05
N PRO A 333 -8.66 -13.80 -12.11
CA PRO A 333 -7.75 -12.83 -12.71
C PRO A 333 -8.57 -11.63 -13.22
N PRO A 334 -8.01 -10.42 -13.21
CA PRO A 334 -8.70 -9.27 -13.78
C PRO A 334 -9.07 -9.60 -15.23
N VAL A 335 -10.33 -9.32 -15.60
CA VAL A 335 -10.79 -9.45 -16.98
C VAL A 335 -10.03 -8.39 -17.77
N ASP A 336 -9.15 -8.79 -18.67
CA ASP A 336 -8.52 -7.90 -19.63
C ASP A 336 -9.60 -7.31 -20.53
N ILE A 337 -10.07 -6.10 -20.20
CA ILE A 337 -11.10 -5.38 -20.95
C ILE A 337 -10.59 -5.04 -22.37
N PHE A 338 -9.27 -5.19 -22.62
CA PHE A 338 -8.64 -4.93 -23.92
C PHE A 338 -8.56 -6.15 -24.85
N SER A 339 -8.96 -7.36 -24.43
CA SER A 339 -8.93 -8.55 -25.30
C SER A 339 -10.18 -8.75 -26.17
N SER A 340 -11.16 -7.86 -26.14
CA SER A 340 -12.42 -7.98 -26.90
C SER A 340 -12.49 -7.14 -28.20
N GLN A 341 -11.35 -6.68 -28.75
CA GLN A 341 -11.32 -6.03 -30.06
C GLN A 341 -10.49 -6.79 -31.11
N GLU A 342 -10.66 -8.10 -31.20
CA GLU A 342 -10.30 -8.85 -32.41
C GLU A 342 -11.20 -10.08 -32.49
N ILE A 343 -12.37 -9.93 -33.11
CA ILE A 343 -13.04 -10.89 -34.00
C ILE A 343 -14.24 -10.12 -34.62
N GLY A 344 -14.03 -9.60 -35.83
CA GLY A 344 -15.08 -9.05 -36.68
C GLY A 344 -14.52 -8.88 -38.09
#